data_270a1c42ff75a753b374faa29ca0cf2d
#
_entry.id   270a1c42ff75a753b374faa29ca0cf2d
#
_cell.length_a   1.000
_cell.length_b   1.000
_cell.length_c   1.000
_cell.angle_alpha   90.00
_cell.angle_beta   90.00
_cell.angle_gamma   90.00
#
_symmetry.space_group_name_H-M   'P 1'
#
loop_
_entity.id
_entity.type
_entity.pdbx_description
1 polymer ?
#
loop_
_entity_poly.entity_id
_entity_poly.type
_entity_poly.pdbx_seq_one_letter_code
_entity_poly.pdbx_strand_id
1 'polypeptide(L)'
;MRRFGNRKSVSIAGKAAVSHDYEAKNGNLLKSTYANGWEVAYTYDNLDRVTEVKASKDGTSYTIGRYIYDKLGRVARFIDGQVSGKSCTYGYDLTDRLCEAVFDDGTAYRYTYDANDCLVKEVQTTPDGVRTVTRGYDADSRETSVACGSARVEKTFDKLGRLSSIKRNGGKHTTTYTYETTADGGQTGRIKTVKNGSGTWEYAYDAWGNVSKATENGSADSHTYTYDAQGQLTREYDPDKKLYLGYQYDAGGNLTEVRSYPAGAEGGPEGTGIVLKTFAYGSTWKDQLASVTMDGKTRNFTYDANGNLLNDGKYTYSWTKGSLLEKVTGDGLEAVYTYDASGIRTSKKVNGTTTEYLTAGGSVLSEKKNGVWQHYLYDGSGQLMAIRYKGADYYYIRNGLMTITGLVDANGTAVVNYFYDSWGNMLNITGSLAASLGKDNPYRFKGYYYDEETGMYYLKSRYYQPEICRFVSADVYITTELNMNGSNMYSRKYRKFINIFDR
;
A
#
# COMPACT_ATOMS: atom_id res chain seq x y z
N MET A 1 35.77 -1.28 15.46
CA MET A 1 35.32 -1.74 14.13
C MET A 1 34.33 -2.87 14.31
N ARG A 2 33.19 -2.84 13.64
CA ARG A 2 32.20 -3.93 13.69
C ARG A 2 32.69 -5.06 12.80
N ARG A 3 32.84 -6.27 13.35
CA ARG A 3 33.40 -7.43 12.65
C ARG A 3 32.59 -7.83 11.39
N PHE A 4 31.29 -7.44 11.32
CA PHE A 4 30.35 -7.79 10.24
C PHE A 4 29.61 -6.58 9.65
N GLY A 5 29.97 -5.36 9.99
CA GLY A 5 29.27 -4.17 9.48
C GLY A 5 27.82 -3.97 9.96
N ASN A 6 27.35 -4.76 10.93
CA ASN A 6 25.97 -4.77 11.40
C ASN A 6 25.55 -3.46 12.09
N ARG A 7 24.35 -2.98 11.80
CA ARG A 7 23.78 -1.77 12.39
C ARG A 7 23.45 -2.01 13.86
N LYS A 8 24.08 -1.30 14.79
CA LYS A 8 23.82 -1.44 16.24
C LYS A 8 22.58 -0.70 16.72
N SER A 9 22.25 0.41 16.11
CA SER A 9 21.07 1.19 16.49
C SER A 9 20.61 2.12 15.38
N VAL A 10 19.35 2.53 15.46
CA VAL A 10 18.78 3.66 14.75
C VAL A 10 18.43 4.70 15.81
N SER A 11 18.97 5.90 15.69
CA SER A 11 18.70 6.99 16.64
C SER A 11 17.96 8.13 15.93
N ILE A 12 17.01 8.72 16.64
CA ILE A 12 16.19 9.83 16.16
C ILE A 12 16.32 10.94 17.18
N ALA A 13 16.66 12.16 16.74
CA ALA A 13 16.89 13.29 17.63
C ALA A 13 17.86 12.97 18.79
N GLY A 14 18.89 12.16 18.51
CA GLY A 14 19.88 11.74 19.51
C GLY A 14 19.47 10.62 20.47
N LYS A 15 18.22 10.13 20.38
CA LYS A 15 17.73 9.00 21.18
C LYS A 15 17.60 7.75 20.32
N ALA A 16 18.03 6.59 20.84
CA ALA A 16 17.88 5.33 20.13
C ALA A 16 16.40 4.97 20.02
N ALA A 17 15.86 4.88 18.79
CA ALA A 17 14.53 4.37 18.52
C ALA A 17 14.50 2.83 18.52
N VAL A 18 15.59 2.21 18.07
CA VAL A 18 15.81 0.78 18.16
C VAL A 18 17.31 0.50 18.32
N SER A 19 17.65 -0.47 19.17
CA SER A 19 19.01 -1.02 19.29
C SER A 19 19.00 -2.50 18.96
N HIS A 20 20.15 -3.03 18.52
CA HIS A 20 20.33 -4.39 18.08
C HIS A 20 21.54 -5.02 18.76
N ASP A 21 21.35 -6.21 19.31
CA ASP A 21 22.38 -7.05 19.87
C ASP A 21 22.68 -8.19 18.91
N TYR A 22 23.96 -8.45 18.67
CA TYR A 22 24.42 -9.48 17.73
C TYR A 22 25.36 -10.46 18.42
N GLU A 23 25.30 -11.71 17.98
CA GLU A 23 26.27 -12.71 18.40
C GLU A 23 27.68 -12.34 17.91
N ALA A 24 28.66 -12.40 18.81
CA ALA A 24 30.02 -11.97 18.51
C ALA A 24 30.73 -12.93 17.53
N LYS A 25 30.33 -14.19 17.49
CA LYS A 25 30.99 -15.25 16.70
C LYS A 25 30.64 -15.18 15.21
N ASN A 26 29.36 -15.07 14.87
CA ASN A 26 28.84 -15.17 13.51
C ASN A 26 28.07 -13.93 13.04
N GLY A 27 27.76 -12.99 13.94
CA GLY A 27 27.04 -11.76 13.61
C GLY A 27 25.52 -11.93 13.52
N ASN A 28 24.97 -13.02 14.00
CA ASN A 28 23.53 -13.25 14.03
C ASN A 28 22.83 -12.22 14.95
N LEU A 29 21.69 -11.70 14.54
CA LEU A 29 20.89 -10.78 15.32
C LEU A 29 20.20 -11.53 16.47
N LEU A 30 20.65 -11.31 17.70
CA LEU A 30 20.08 -11.96 18.88
C LEU A 30 18.81 -11.24 19.38
N LYS A 31 18.83 -9.90 19.36
CA LYS A 31 17.74 -9.11 19.94
C LYS A 31 17.67 -7.72 19.32
N SER A 32 16.45 -7.23 19.13
CA SER A 32 16.13 -5.84 18.87
C SER A 32 15.32 -5.28 20.01
N THR A 33 15.77 -4.17 20.61
CA THR A 33 15.09 -3.45 21.69
C THR A 33 14.58 -2.12 21.17
N TYR A 34 13.27 -1.91 21.26
CA TYR A 34 12.56 -0.71 20.81
C TYR A 34 12.37 0.29 21.93
N ALA A 35 12.43 1.59 21.63
CA ALA A 35 12.30 2.66 22.62
C ALA A 35 10.93 2.66 23.36
N ASN A 36 9.89 2.07 22.76
CA ASN A 36 8.57 1.92 23.39
C ASN A 36 8.45 0.67 24.30
N GLY A 37 9.59 0.06 24.64
CA GLY A 37 9.68 -1.05 25.60
C GLY A 37 9.47 -2.46 24.99
N TRP A 38 9.21 -2.58 23.68
CA TRP A 38 9.16 -3.88 23.03
C TRP A 38 10.56 -4.44 22.76
N GLU A 39 10.72 -5.72 22.95
CA GLU A 39 11.90 -6.49 22.54
C GLU A 39 11.49 -7.60 21.58
N VAL A 40 12.32 -7.87 20.58
CA VAL A 40 12.19 -9.02 19.67
C VAL A 40 13.50 -9.81 19.70
N ALA A 41 13.42 -11.07 20.11
CA ALA A 41 14.56 -11.97 20.27
C ALA A 41 14.51 -13.12 19.25
N TYR A 42 15.68 -13.57 18.81
CA TYR A 42 15.86 -14.60 17.79
C TYR A 42 16.73 -15.73 18.36
N THR A 43 16.36 -16.98 18.08
CA THR A 43 17.17 -18.14 18.33
C THR A 43 17.54 -18.84 17.03
N TYR A 44 18.67 -19.50 17.02
CA TYR A 44 19.27 -20.09 15.82
C TYR A 44 19.62 -21.56 16.05
N ASP A 45 19.69 -22.34 14.99
CA ASP A 45 20.29 -23.66 15.00
C ASP A 45 21.81 -23.61 14.72
N ASN A 46 22.45 -24.75 14.68
CA ASN A 46 23.90 -24.87 14.45
C ASN A 46 24.34 -24.50 13.03
N LEU A 47 23.41 -24.24 12.11
CA LEU A 47 23.65 -23.77 10.74
C LEU A 47 23.30 -22.27 10.60
N ASP A 48 23.17 -21.53 11.71
CA ASP A 48 22.84 -20.12 11.75
C ASP A 48 21.46 -19.76 11.15
N ARG A 49 20.50 -20.72 11.14
CA ARG A 49 19.13 -20.49 10.68
C ARG A 49 18.23 -20.16 11.87
N VAL A 50 17.34 -19.17 11.69
CA VAL A 50 16.39 -18.77 12.73
C VAL A 50 15.41 -19.91 13.04
N THR A 51 15.38 -20.38 14.29
CA THR A 51 14.45 -21.44 14.73
C THR A 51 13.26 -20.88 15.51
N GLU A 52 13.41 -19.78 16.23
CA GLU A 52 12.32 -19.16 16.98
C GLU A 52 12.48 -17.64 17.00
N VAL A 53 11.36 -16.94 16.94
CA VAL A 53 11.26 -15.49 17.15
C VAL A 53 10.26 -15.23 18.29
N LYS A 54 10.66 -14.45 19.28
CA LYS A 54 9.84 -14.03 20.42
C LYS A 54 9.75 -12.51 20.50
N ALA A 55 8.60 -12.00 20.89
CA ALA A 55 8.44 -10.61 21.33
C ALA A 55 8.14 -10.57 22.81
N SER A 56 8.62 -9.54 23.51
CA SER A 56 8.32 -9.32 24.93
C SER A 56 8.15 -7.84 25.25
N LYS A 57 7.32 -7.57 26.25
CA LYS A 57 7.13 -6.25 26.83
C LYS A 57 6.66 -6.39 28.27
N ASP A 58 7.18 -5.55 29.17
CA ASP A 58 6.78 -5.49 30.60
C ASP A 58 6.76 -6.87 31.29
N GLY A 59 7.79 -7.71 30.99
CA GLY A 59 7.93 -9.05 31.55
C GLY A 59 7.05 -10.14 30.88
N THR A 60 6.13 -9.77 30.00
CA THR A 60 5.30 -10.72 29.25
C THR A 60 5.97 -11.07 27.92
N SER A 61 6.09 -12.38 27.63
CA SER A 61 6.72 -12.89 26.42
C SER A 61 5.72 -13.65 25.55
N TYR A 62 5.83 -13.45 24.24
CA TYR A 62 4.99 -14.08 23.22
C TYR A 62 5.87 -14.74 22.18
N THR A 63 5.59 -15.99 21.83
CA THR A 63 6.18 -16.58 20.62
C THR A 63 5.55 -15.92 19.39
N ILE A 64 6.38 -15.34 18.53
CA ILE A 64 5.93 -14.84 17.22
C ILE A 64 5.81 -16.04 16.27
N GLY A 65 6.87 -16.83 16.13
CA GLY A 65 6.85 -18.03 15.30
C GLY A 65 8.06 -18.92 15.48
N ARG A 66 7.90 -20.16 15.03
CA ARG A 66 8.99 -21.16 14.98
C ARG A 66 9.14 -21.71 13.58
N TYR A 67 10.40 -21.99 13.20
CA TYR A 67 10.76 -22.52 11.89
C TYR A 67 11.36 -23.91 12.03
N ILE A 68 10.89 -24.83 11.23
CA ILE A 68 11.43 -26.18 11.08
C ILE A 68 11.93 -26.31 9.65
N TYR A 69 13.14 -26.81 9.49
CA TYR A 69 13.82 -26.91 8.21
C TYR A 69 13.90 -28.36 7.74
N ASP A 70 13.88 -28.56 6.43
CA ASP A 70 14.16 -29.84 5.80
C ASP A 70 15.69 -30.08 5.69
N LYS A 71 16.05 -31.26 5.16
CA LYS A 71 17.46 -31.65 4.98
C LYS A 71 18.24 -30.77 4.00
N LEU A 72 17.55 -30.05 3.13
CA LEU A 72 18.15 -29.11 2.17
C LEU A 72 18.23 -27.67 2.74
N GLY A 73 17.74 -27.45 3.96
CA GLY A 73 17.78 -26.15 4.62
C GLY A 73 16.62 -25.22 4.28
N ARG A 74 15.60 -25.72 3.58
CA ARG A 74 14.38 -24.95 3.27
C ARG A 74 13.40 -25.04 4.44
N VAL A 75 12.56 -24.02 4.62
CA VAL A 75 11.51 -24.04 5.67
C VAL A 75 10.48 -25.12 5.31
N ALA A 76 10.48 -26.23 6.05
CA ALA A 76 9.50 -27.31 5.87
C ALA A 76 8.19 -27.00 6.61
N ARG A 77 8.28 -26.34 7.78
CA ARG A 77 7.11 -25.94 8.56
C ARG A 77 7.37 -24.62 9.28
N PHE A 78 6.41 -23.75 9.24
CA PHE A 78 6.32 -22.56 10.08
C PHE A 78 5.18 -22.74 11.09
N ILE A 79 5.47 -22.53 12.37
CA ILE A 79 4.47 -22.57 13.45
C ILE A 79 4.19 -21.13 13.84
N ASP A 80 2.98 -20.65 13.54
CA ASP A 80 2.54 -19.31 13.94
C ASP A 80 2.17 -19.33 15.43
N GLY A 81 2.83 -18.48 16.22
CA GLY A 81 2.58 -18.35 17.66
C GLY A 81 1.52 -17.30 18.00
N GLN A 82 0.96 -16.60 17.00
CA GLN A 82 0.05 -15.48 17.19
C GLN A 82 -1.39 -15.81 16.82
N VAL A 83 -1.58 -16.58 15.74
CA VAL A 83 -2.90 -16.88 15.20
C VAL A 83 -3.08 -18.38 15.09
N SER A 84 -4.08 -18.91 15.80
CA SER A 84 -4.43 -20.32 15.73
C SER A 84 -4.80 -20.73 14.32
N GLY A 85 -4.35 -21.92 13.87
CA GLY A 85 -4.60 -22.43 12.53
C GLY A 85 -3.74 -21.85 11.42
N LYS A 86 -2.88 -20.87 11.71
CA LYS A 86 -1.99 -20.22 10.70
C LYS A 86 -0.58 -20.83 10.64
N SER A 87 -0.29 -21.88 11.39
CA SER A 87 0.90 -22.69 11.14
C SER A 87 0.79 -23.34 9.76
N CYS A 88 1.92 -23.41 9.03
CA CYS A 88 1.95 -23.80 7.63
C CYS A 88 3.04 -24.82 7.35
N THR A 89 2.72 -25.87 6.62
CA THR A 89 3.68 -26.85 6.08
C THR A 89 3.91 -26.52 4.59
N TYR A 90 5.18 -26.53 4.18
CA TYR A 90 5.60 -26.20 2.83
C TYR A 90 6.12 -27.42 2.08
N GLY A 91 5.72 -27.56 0.83
CA GLY A 91 6.23 -28.54 -0.11
C GLY A 91 6.98 -27.86 -1.26
N TYR A 92 8.02 -28.51 -1.76
CA TYR A 92 8.87 -27.99 -2.82
C TYR A 92 9.00 -29.02 -3.95
N ASP A 93 9.13 -28.57 -5.17
CA ASP A 93 9.42 -29.43 -6.31
C ASP A 93 10.93 -29.76 -6.40
N LEU A 94 11.30 -30.52 -7.43
CA LEU A 94 12.68 -30.98 -7.64
C LEU A 94 13.66 -29.86 -8.01
N THR A 95 13.15 -28.67 -8.37
CA THR A 95 13.94 -27.48 -8.70
C THR A 95 13.89 -26.43 -7.58
N ASP A 96 13.51 -26.84 -6.36
CA ASP A 96 13.45 -26.01 -5.15
C ASP A 96 12.39 -24.90 -5.17
N ARG A 97 11.40 -24.96 -6.08
CA ARG A 97 10.29 -24.00 -6.11
C ARG A 97 9.20 -24.46 -5.13
N LEU A 98 8.58 -23.48 -4.43
CA LEU A 98 7.44 -23.75 -3.57
C LEU A 98 6.27 -24.29 -4.40
N CYS A 99 5.87 -25.53 -4.22
CA CYS A 99 4.75 -26.13 -4.93
C CYS A 99 3.49 -26.32 -4.07
N GLU A 100 3.64 -26.25 -2.74
CA GLU A 100 2.52 -26.41 -1.82
C GLU A 100 2.74 -25.62 -0.53
N ALA A 101 1.66 -25.05 0.02
CA ALA A 101 1.59 -24.48 1.36
C ALA A 101 0.26 -24.90 1.99
N VAL A 102 0.30 -25.67 3.10
CA VAL A 102 -0.89 -26.20 3.77
C VAL A 102 -0.92 -25.70 5.20
N PHE A 103 -1.98 -24.99 5.54
CA PHE A 103 -2.22 -24.43 6.87
C PHE A 103 -3.01 -25.39 7.74
N ASP A 104 -2.82 -25.31 9.06
CA ASP A 104 -3.49 -26.18 10.03
C ASP A 104 -5.02 -25.95 10.07
N ASP A 105 -5.53 -24.80 9.58
CA ASP A 105 -6.96 -24.52 9.42
C ASP A 105 -7.59 -25.16 8.16
N GLY A 106 -6.81 -25.95 7.41
CA GLY A 106 -7.24 -26.59 6.16
C GLY A 106 -7.12 -25.71 4.91
N THR A 107 -6.73 -24.44 5.05
CA THR A 107 -6.37 -23.60 3.90
C THR A 107 -5.15 -24.17 3.20
N ALA A 108 -5.16 -24.27 1.88
CA ALA A 108 -4.00 -24.75 1.12
C ALA A 108 -3.83 -24.00 -0.20
N TYR A 109 -2.58 -23.80 -0.57
CA TYR A 109 -2.18 -23.24 -1.86
C TYR A 109 -1.28 -24.25 -2.58
N ARG A 110 -1.59 -24.54 -3.86
CA ARG A 110 -0.77 -25.41 -4.71
C ARG A 110 -0.39 -24.66 -5.97
N TYR A 111 0.89 -24.71 -6.31
CA TYR A 111 1.49 -23.95 -7.39
C TYR A 111 2.03 -24.90 -8.47
N THR A 112 1.83 -24.55 -9.72
CA THR A 112 2.39 -25.27 -10.88
C THR A 112 3.13 -24.28 -11.75
N TYR A 113 4.33 -24.64 -12.14
CA TYR A 113 5.22 -23.82 -12.97
C TYR A 113 5.45 -24.47 -14.32
N ASP A 114 5.73 -23.67 -15.32
CA ASP A 114 6.21 -24.16 -16.62
C ASP A 114 7.74 -24.35 -16.62
N ALA A 115 8.29 -24.70 -17.78
CA ALA A 115 9.71 -24.93 -17.95
C ALA A 115 10.57 -23.65 -17.84
N ASN A 116 9.97 -22.47 -17.92
CA ASN A 116 10.63 -21.16 -17.78
C ASN A 116 10.46 -20.58 -16.36
N ASP A 117 10.07 -21.41 -15.38
CA ASP A 117 9.81 -21.03 -13.99
C ASP A 117 8.65 -20.02 -13.81
N CYS A 118 7.79 -19.87 -14.80
CA CYS A 118 6.60 -19.04 -14.69
C CYS A 118 5.48 -19.77 -13.95
N LEU A 119 4.83 -19.13 -13.00
CA LEU A 119 3.69 -19.69 -12.25
C LEU A 119 2.44 -19.73 -13.13
N VAL A 120 2.13 -20.88 -13.72
CA VAL A 120 1.00 -21.03 -14.68
C VAL A 120 -0.32 -21.36 -13.99
N LYS A 121 -0.28 -21.96 -12.80
CA LYS A 121 -1.49 -22.36 -12.07
C LYS A 121 -1.30 -22.27 -10.57
N GLU A 122 -2.31 -21.73 -9.90
CA GLU A 122 -2.43 -21.70 -8.45
C GLU A 122 -3.80 -22.22 -8.05
N VAL A 123 -3.85 -23.26 -7.21
CA VAL A 123 -5.09 -23.79 -6.63
C VAL A 123 -5.18 -23.34 -5.18
N GLN A 124 -6.21 -22.60 -4.86
CA GLN A 124 -6.50 -22.06 -3.54
C GLN A 124 -7.65 -22.88 -2.93
N THR A 125 -7.36 -23.69 -1.90
CA THR A 125 -8.37 -24.36 -1.08
C THR A 125 -8.60 -23.50 0.17
N THR A 126 -9.82 -23.07 0.39
CA THR A 126 -10.18 -22.17 1.50
C THR A 126 -11.49 -22.66 2.14
N PRO A 127 -11.88 -22.15 3.31
CA PRO A 127 -13.18 -22.49 3.92
C PRO A 127 -14.40 -22.17 3.04
N ASP A 128 -14.24 -21.27 2.06
CA ASP A 128 -15.29 -20.91 1.09
C ASP A 128 -15.30 -21.82 -0.16
N GLY A 129 -14.34 -22.73 -0.29
CA GLY A 129 -14.25 -23.64 -1.41
C GLY A 129 -12.89 -23.60 -2.14
N VAL A 130 -12.90 -24.19 -3.34
CA VAL A 130 -11.69 -24.30 -4.17
C VAL A 130 -11.74 -23.29 -5.33
N ARG A 131 -10.67 -22.55 -5.50
CA ARG A 131 -10.49 -21.58 -6.60
C ARG A 131 -9.21 -21.90 -7.35
N THR A 132 -9.26 -21.79 -8.67
CA THR A 132 -8.09 -21.99 -9.51
C THR A 132 -7.79 -20.71 -10.26
N VAL A 133 -6.58 -20.18 -10.06
CA VAL A 133 -6.01 -19.07 -10.85
C VAL A 133 -5.10 -19.67 -11.89
N THR A 134 -5.28 -19.27 -13.15
CA THR A 134 -4.42 -19.67 -14.27
C THR A 134 -3.77 -18.43 -14.88
N ARG A 135 -2.53 -18.57 -15.33
CA ARG A 135 -1.77 -17.49 -15.98
C ARG A 135 -1.19 -17.98 -17.30
N GLY A 136 -1.17 -17.10 -18.28
CA GLY A 136 -0.51 -17.32 -19.56
C GLY A 136 0.62 -16.32 -19.77
N TYR A 137 1.66 -16.75 -20.48
CA TYR A 137 2.87 -15.96 -20.70
C TYR A 137 3.23 -15.94 -22.18
N ASP A 138 3.95 -14.93 -22.63
CA ASP A 138 4.57 -14.89 -23.95
C ASP A 138 5.98 -15.51 -23.93
N ALA A 139 6.64 -15.48 -25.07
CA ALA A 139 7.98 -16.04 -25.22
C ALA A 139 9.06 -15.34 -24.39
N ASP A 140 8.79 -14.10 -23.96
CA ASP A 140 9.68 -13.31 -23.09
C ASP A 140 9.32 -13.49 -21.61
N SER A 141 8.48 -14.48 -21.26
CA SER A 141 7.98 -14.75 -19.90
C SER A 141 7.20 -13.57 -19.26
N ARG A 142 6.59 -12.70 -20.09
CA ARG A 142 5.68 -11.65 -19.61
C ARG A 142 4.27 -12.21 -19.50
N GLU A 143 3.61 -11.97 -18.37
CA GLU A 143 2.23 -12.44 -18.16
C GLU A 143 1.27 -11.74 -19.13
N THR A 144 0.68 -12.52 -20.03
CA THR A 144 -0.31 -12.07 -21.03
C THR A 144 -1.75 -12.31 -20.62
N SER A 145 -1.98 -13.17 -19.63
CA SER A 145 -3.33 -13.40 -19.11
C SER A 145 -3.34 -13.90 -17.68
N VAL A 146 -4.40 -13.55 -16.95
CA VAL A 146 -4.75 -14.13 -15.65
C VAL A 146 -6.25 -14.37 -15.59
N ALA A 147 -6.65 -15.53 -15.07
CA ALA A 147 -8.06 -15.89 -14.93
C ALA A 147 -8.34 -16.66 -13.64
N CYS A 148 -9.56 -16.48 -13.10
CA CYS A 148 -10.10 -17.24 -11.98
C CYS A 148 -11.63 -17.38 -12.16
N GLY A 149 -12.12 -18.60 -12.41
CA GLY A 149 -13.53 -18.83 -12.75
C GLY A 149 -13.91 -18.07 -14.04
N SER A 150 -14.95 -17.22 -13.95
CA SER A 150 -15.39 -16.36 -15.04
C SER A 150 -14.56 -15.09 -15.22
N ALA A 151 -13.81 -14.68 -14.22
CA ALA A 151 -12.96 -13.49 -14.30
C ALA A 151 -11.73 -13.77 -15.17
N ARG A 152 -11.57 -13.00 -16.26
CA ARG A 152 -10.43 -13.09 -17.18
C ARG A 152 -9.92 -11.71 -17.55
N VAL A 153 -8.62 -11.55 -17.46
CA VAL A 153 -7.89 -10.35 -17.88
C VAL A 153 -6.76 -10.75 -18.80
N GLU A 154 -6.62 -10.04 -19.91
CA GLU A 154 -5.58 -10.24 -20.91
C GLU A 154 -4.77 -8.96 -21.07
N LYS A 155 -3.47 -9.10 -21.29
CA LYS A 155 -2.52 -8.00 -21.44
C LYS A 155 -1.80 -8.12 -22.78
N THR A 156 -1.50 -6.99 -23.39
CA THR A 156 -0.61 -6.90 -24.54
C THR A 156 0.50 -5.90 -24.27
N PHE A 157 1.62 -6.09 -24.92
CA PHE A 157 2.81 -5.27 -24.78
C PHE A 157 3.21 -4.65 -26.12
N ASP A 158 3.85 -3.50 -26.08
CA ASP A 158 4.45 -2.91 -27.28
C ASP A 158 5.82 -3.53 -27.60
N LYS A 159 6.46 -3.06 -28.66
CA LYS A 159 7.77 -3.56 -29.10
C LYS A 159 8.90 -3.36 -28.10
N LEU A 160 8.73 -2.48 -27.12
CA LEU A 160 9.69 -2.22 -26.04
C LEU A 160 9.34 -2.99 -24.74
N GLY A 161 8.34 -3.88 -24.80
CA GLY A 161 7.88 -4.64 -23.64
C GLY A 161 7.04 -3.84 -22.64
N ARG A 162 6.59 -2.62 -22.97
CA ARG A 162 5.72 -1.82 -22.12
C ARG A 162 4.25 -2.25 -22.31
N LEU A 163 3.46 -2.22 -21.24
CA LEU A 163 2.04 -2.58 -21.28
C LEU A 163 1.26 -1.68 -22.25
N SER A 164 0.71 -2.23 -23.33
CA SER A 164 -0.05 -1.49 -24.34
C SER A 164 -1.56 -1.58 -24.17
N SER A 165 -2.06 -2.72 -23.66
CA SER A 165 -3.49 -2.82 -23.32
C SER A 165 -3.79 -3.83 -22.21
N ILE A 166 -4.94 -3.61 -21.54
CA ILE A 166 -5.57 -4.57 -20.64
C ILE A 166 -7.00 -4.79 -21.13
N LYS A 167 -7.33 -6.03 -21.52
CA LYS A 167 -8.67 -6.45 -21.91
C LYS A 167 -9.31 -7.22 -20.76
N ARG A 168 -10.53 -6.88 -20.40
CA ARG A 168 -11.30 -7.52 -19.34
C ARG A 168 -12.47 -8.27 -19.94
N ASN A 169 -12.68 -9.49 -19.46
CA ASN A 169 -13.77 -10.38 -19.88
C ASN A 169 -13.91 -10.46 -21.42
N GLY A 170 -12.85 -10.93 -22.11
CA GLY A 170 -12.86 -11.09 -23.56
C GLY A 170 -12.98 -9.78 -24.35
N GLY A 171 -12.54 -8.66 -23.75
CA GLY A 171 -12.55 -7.33 -24.40
C GLY A 171 -13.84 -6.54 -24.21
N LYS A 172 -14.78 -6.97 -23.33
CA LYS A 172 -15.97 -6.18 -22.97
C LYS A 172 -15.60 -4.80 -22.42
N HIS A 173 -14.48 -4.71 -21.72
CA HIS A 173 -13.84 -3.43 -21.38
C HIS A 173 -12.35 -3.50 -21.71
N THR A 174 -11.83 -2.48 -22.37
CA THR A 174 -10.42 -2.37 -22.71
C THR A 174 -9.84 -1.06 -22.21
N THR A 175 -8.67 -1.16 -21.55
CA THR A 175 -7.81 -0.03 -21.24
C THR A 175 -6.62 -0.07 -22.20
N THR A 176 -6.30 1.04 -22.86
CA THR A 176 -5.10 1.16 -23.71
C THR A 176 -4.17 2.23 -23.17
N TYR A 177 -2.88 2.03 -23.38
CA TYR A 177 -1.81 2.91 -22.92
C TYR A 177 -0.97 3.36 -24.11
N THR A 178 -0.61 4.63 -24.14
CA THR A 178 0.47 5.16 -24.97
C THR A 178 1.51 5.82 -24.10
N TYR A 179 2.72 5.94 -24.62
CA TYR A 179 3.85 6.44 -23.85
C TYR A 179 4.43 7.71 -24.49
N GLU A 180 5.03 8.55 -23.65
CA GLU A 180 5.67 9.78 -24.09
C GLU A 180 6.87 9.46 -24.97
N THR A 181 7.00 10.24 -26.05
CA THR A 181 8.20 10.32 -26.88
C THR A 181 8.80 11.70 -26.67
N THR A 182 10.09 11.79 -26.35
CA THR A 182 10.80 13.04 -26.18
C THR A 182 10.96 13.77 -27.52
N ALA A 183 11.29 15.07 -27.48
CA ALA A 183 11.39 15.89 -28.68
C ALA A 183 12.46 15.40 -29.69
N ASP A 184 13.50 14.72 -29.20
CA ASP A 184 14.56 14.08 -29.97
C ASP A 184 14.19 12.65 -30.43
N GLY A 185 12.94 12.21 -30.24
CA GLY A 185 12.43 10.89 -30.62
C GLY A 185 12.71 9.76 -29.62
N GLY A 186 13.30 10.06 -28.46
CA GLY A 186 13.57 9.11 -27.41
C GLY A 186 12.29 8.52 -26.81
N GLN A 187 12.28 7.20 -26.57
CA GLN A 187 11.15 6.49 -25.99
C GLN A 187 11.27 6.46 -24.46
N THR A 188 10.21 6.88 -23.75
CA THR A 188 10.18 6.88 -22.29
C THR A 188 9.23 5.80 -21.74
N GLY A 189 9.33 5.50 -20.43
CA GLY A 189 8.35 4.69 -19.70
C GLY A 189 7.16 5.51 -19.18
N ARG A 190 7.10 6.83 -19.44
CA ARG A 190 6.06 7.73 -18.95
C ARG A 190 4.79 7.57 -19.81
N ILE A 191 3.67 7.35 -19.13
CA ILE A 191 2.36 7.18 -19.81
C ILE A 191 1.93 8.54 -20.39
N LYS A 192 1.70 8.60 -21.69
CA LYS A 192 1.12 9.76 -22.36
C LYS A 192 -0.40 9.74 -22.29
N THR A 193 -1.02 8.60 -22.63
CA THR A 193 -2.48 8.47 -22.56
C THR A 193 -2.89 7.17 -21.89
N VAL A 194 -4.01 7.23 -21.17
CA VAL A 194 -4.77 6.06 -20.73
C VAL A 194 -6.19 6.21 -21.22
N LYS A 195 -6.64 5.27 -22.05
CA LYS A 195 -8.04 5.22 -22.52
C LYS A 195 -8.74 4.05 -21.85
N ASN A 196 -9.76 4.32 -21.04
CA ASN A 196 -10.60 3.37 -20.35
C ASN A 196 -11.99 3.34 -21.01
N GLY A 197 -12.24 2.37 -21.89
CA GLY A 197 -13.47 2.38 -22.68
C GLY A 197 -13.61 3.68 -23.50
N SER A 198 -14.61 4.52 -23.20
CA SER A 198 -14.81 5.83 -23.84
C SER A 198 -14.02 6.96 -23.19
N GLY A 199 -13.64 6.83 -21.91
CA GLY A 199 -12.91 7.85 -21.17
C GLY A 199 -11.43 7.86 -21.50
N THR A 200 -10.83 9.05 -21.65
CA THR A 200 -9.41 9.22 -21.96
C THR A 200 -8.77 10.19 -21.00
N TRP A 201 -7.60 9.85 -20.47
CA TRP A 201 -6.73 10.74 -19.72
C TRP A 201 -5.43 10.95 -20.52
N GLU A 202 -5.03 12.21 -20.67
CA GLU A 202 -3.75 12.61 -21.26
C GLU A 202 -2.87 13.27 -20.21
N TYR A 203 -1.57 12.93 -20.22
CA TYR A 203 -0.59 13.41 -19.25
C TYR A 203 0.55 14.16 -19.94
N ALA A 204 0.97 15.28 -19.35
CA ALA A 204 2.23 15.93 -19.66
C ALA A 204 3.12 15.98 -18.41
N TYR A 205 4.42 16.12 -18.64
CA TYR A 205 5.42 16.04 -17.58
C TYR A 205 6.32 17.26 -17.58
N ASP A 206 6.84 17.61 -16.41
CA ASP A 206 7.92 18.58 -16.29
C ASP A 206 9.27 17.95 -16.68
N ALA A 207 10.33 18.77 -16.70
CA ALA A 207 11.68 18.30 -17.02
C ALA A 207 12.22 17.24 -16.05
N TRP A 208 11.68 17.16 -14.84
CA TRP A 208 12.07 16.18 -13.81
C TRP A 208 11.25 14.88 -13.89
N GLY A 209 10.23 14.87 -14.76
CA GLY A 209 9.34 13.72 -14.95
C GLY A 209 8.17 13.65 -13.96
N ASN A 210 7.84 14.74 -13.27
CA ASN A 210 6.61 14.84 -12.52
C ASN A 210 5.45 15.20 -13.47
N VAL A 211 4.23 14.72 -13.18
CA VAL A 211 3.05 15.10 -13.97
C VAL A 211 2.77 16.59 -13.79
N SER A 212 2.91 17.37 -14.84
CA SER A 212 2.62 18.82 -14.83
C SER A 212 1.18 19.12 -15.27
N LYS A 213 0.57 18.20 -16.03
CA LYS A 213 -0.79 18.38 -16.56
C LYS A 213 -1.48 17.03 -16.72
N ALA A 214 -2.77 16.98 -16.39
CA ALA A 214 -3.65 15.85 -16.68
C ALA A 214 -4.96 16.37 -17.28
N THR A 215 -5.30 15.90 -18.48
CA THR A 215 -6.49 16.32 -19.23
C THR A 215 -7.44 15.14 -19.37
N GLU A 216 -8.69 15.33 -18.97
CA GLU A 216 -9.74 14.34 -19.12
C GLU A 216 -10.58 14.61 -20.38
N ASN A 217 -10.77 13.57 -21.22
CA ASN A 217 -11.65 13.56 -22.39
C ASN A 217 -11.42 14.72 -23.38
N GLY A 218 -10.18 15.21 -23.49
CA GLY A 218 -9.84 16.34 -24.37
C GLY A 218 -10.43 17.67 -23.90
N SER A 219 -10.77 17.80 -22.60
CA SER A 219 -11.29 19.03 -22.01
C SER A 219 -10.35 20.21 -22.29
N ALA A 220 -10.91 21.40 -22.55
CA ALA A 220 -10.13 22.63 -22.64
C ALA A 220 -9.46 22.97 -21.31
N ASP A 221 -10.16 22.71 -20.20
CA ASP A 221 -9.62 22.81 -18.84
C ASP A 221 -8.95 21.51 -18.40
N SER A 222 -7.83 21.63 -17.73
CA SER A 222 -7.00 20.49 -17.31
C SER A 222 -6.52 20.69 -15.88
N HIS A 223 -6.39 19.59 -15.15
CA HIS A 223 -5.63 19.61 -13.90
C HIS A 223 -4.18 19.99 -14.18
N THR A 224 -3.64 20.95 -13.46
CA THR A 224 -2.23 21.34 -13.57
C THR A 224 -1.54 21.25 -12.22
N TYR A 225 -0.24 20.93 -12.25
CA TYR A 225 0.56 20.70 -11.06
C TYR A 225 1.91 21.39 -11.21
N THR A 226 2.38 22.03 -10.14
CA THR A 226 3.72 22.61 -10.06
C THR A 226 4.46 22.10 -8.85
N TYR A 227 5.77 21.96 -8.97
CA TYR A 227 6.62 21.36 -7.96
C TYR A 227 7.81 22.27 -7.66
N ASP A 228 8.35 22.15 -6.45
CA ASP A 228 9.64 22.77 -6.09
C ASP A 228 10.84 21.94 -6.62
N ALA A 229 12.03 22.43 -6.36
CA ALA A 229 13.29 21.77 -6.75
C ALA A 229 13.49 20.41 -6.07
N GLN A 230 12.79 20.12 -4.97
CA GLN A 230 12.78 18.87 -4.26
C GLN A 230 11.74 17.89 -4.79
N GLY A 231 10.90 18.33 -5.75
CA GLY A 231 9.81 17.54 -6.32
C GLY A 231 8.57 17.49 -5.43
N GLN A 232 8.41 18.43 -4.49
CA GLN A 232 7.21 18.56 -3.66
C GLN A 232 6.16 19.37 -4.41
N LEU A 233 4.89 18.93 -4.35
CA LEU A 233 3.76 19.61 -4.98
C LEU A 233 3.52 20.95 -4.29
N THR A 234 3.76 22.05 -4.98
CA THR A 234 3.56 23.42 -4.45
C THR A 234 2.24 24.03 -4.85
N ARG A 235 1.68 23.59 -5.97
CA ARG A 235 0.39 24.07 -6.44
C ARG A 235 -0.30 23.03 -7.33
N GLU A 236 -1.61 22.98 -7.23
CA GLU A 236 -2.47 22.29 -8.19
C GLU A 236 -3.67 23.15 -8.57
N TYR A 237 -4.19 22.91 -9.77
CA TYR A 237 -5.45 23.49 -10.25
C TYR A 237 -6.46 22.36 -10.45
N ASP A 238 -7.64 22.53 -9.86
CA ASP A 238 -8.82 21.67 -10.03
C ASP A 238 -9.80 22.39 -10.98
N PRO A 239 -9.93 21.94 -12.24
CA PRO A 239 -10.78 22.58 -13.22
C PRO A 239 -12.28 22.46 -12.90
N ASP A 240 -12.69 21.37 -12.22
CA ASP A 240 -14.08 21.14 -11.87
C ASP A 240 -14.58 22.14 -10.82
N LYS A 241 -13.69 22.53 -9.91
CA LYS A 241 -13.97 23.51 -8.86
C LYS A 241 -13.54 24.93 -9.23
N LYS A 242 -12.79 25.08 -10.33
CA LYS A 242 -12.11 26.33 -10.73
C LYS A 242 -11.29 26.91 -9.58
N LEU A 243 -10.51 26.07 -8.93
CA LEU A 243 -9.82 26.36 -7.69
C LEU A 243 -8.35 25.95 -7.79
N TYR A 244 -7.46 26.83 -7.34
CA TYR A 244 -6.06 26.48 -7.07
C TYR A 244 -5.90 26.08 -5.60
N LEU A 245 -5.10 25.04 -5.35
CA LEU A 245 -4.58 24.71 -4.02
C LEU A 245 -3.08 24.99 -4.01
N GLY A 246 -2.62 25.72 -3.02
CA GLY A 246 -1.21 26.00 -2.75
C GLY A 246 -0.75 25.26 -1.52
N TYR A 247 0.48 24.73 -1.57
CA TYR A 247 1.11 23.94 -0.53
C TYR A 247 2.44 24.57 -0.13
N GLN A 248 2.65 24.77 1.16
CA GLN A 248 3.91 25.29 1.69
C GLN A 248 4.60 24.25 2.55
N TYR A 249 5.91 24.24 2.50
CA TYR A 249 6.74 23.27 3.23
C TYR A 249 7.83 23.99 4.02
N ASP A 250 8.24 23.38 5.13
CA ASP A 250 9.45 23.79 5.83
C ASP A 250 10.73 23.23 5.17
N ALA A 251 11.89 23.61 5.68
CA ALA A 251 13.18 23.15 5.17
C ALA A 251 13.39 21.61 5.34
N GLY A 252 12.64 20.94 6.19
CA GLY A 252 12.64 19.49 6.39
C GLY A 252 11.66 18.74 5.46
N GLY A 253 10.93 19.49 4.61
CA GLY A 253 9.94 18.91 3.71
C GLY A 253 8.61 18.57 4.39
N ASN A 254 8.33 19.13 5.56
CA ASN A 254 7.04 18.99 6.19
C ASN A 254 6.05 20.02 5.63
N LEU A 255 4.83 19.57 5.31
CA LEU A 255 3.75 20.44 4.85
C LEU A 255 3.31 21.37 5.99
N THR A 256 3.42 22.68 5.81
CA THR A 256 3.10 23.68 6.85
C THR A 256 1.76 24.38 6.63
N GLU A 257 1.34 24.54 5.38
CA GLU A 257 0.07 25.17 5.05
C GLU A 257 -0.54 24.62 3.76
N VAL A 258 -1.86 24.52 3.73
CA VAL A 258 -2.67 24.32 2.53
C VAL A 258 -3.60 25.52 2.40
N ARG A 259 -3.60 26.17 1.23
CA ARG A 259 -4.39 27.35 0.93
C ARG A 259 -5.14 27.20 -0.38
N SER A 260 -6.39 27.66 -0.44
CA SER A 260 -7.17 27.70 -1.68
C SER A 260 -7.20 29.11 -2.25
N TYR A 261 -7.24 29.18 -3.58
CA TYR A 261 -7.37 30.45 -4.33
C TYR A 261 -8.41 30.25 -5.44
N PRO A 262 -9.31 31.19 -5.66
CA PRO A 262 -10.15 31.19 -6.86
C PRO A 262 -9.28 31.30 -8.12
N ALA A 263 -9.73 30.73 -9.23
CA ALA A 263 -9.10 30.92 -10.52
C ALA A 263 -9.44 32.34 -11.03
N GLY A 264 -8.40 33.13 -11.31
CA GLY A 264 -8.57 34.43 -11.95
C GLY A 264 -8.91 34.32 -13.44
N ALA A 265 -9.37 35.41 -14.03
CA ALA A 265 -9.76 35.46 -15.43
C ALA A 265 -8.65 35.14 -16.42
N GLU A 266 -7.39 35.34 -16.05
CA GLU A 266 -6.19 35.02 -16.85
C GLU A 266 -5.64 33.61 -16.59
N GLY A 267 -6.39 32.75 -15.87
CA GLY A 267 -6.01 31.34 -15.63
C GLY A 267 -4.92 31.12 -14.56
N GLY A 268 -4.75 32.05 -13.63
CA GLY A 268 -3.88 31.96 -12.45
C GLY A 268 -4.65 32.03 -11.14
N PRO A 269 -3.99 31.80 -9.98
CA PRO A 269 -4.61 32.02 -8.68
C PRO A 269 -4.83 33.51 -8.43
N GLU A 270 -5.99 33.85 -7.88
CA GLU A 270 -6.38 35.24 -7.62
C GLU A 270 -6.43 35.55 -6.11
N GLY A 271 -5.95 36.72 -5.71
CA GLY A 271 -5.99 37.23 -4.35
C GLY A 271 -5.05 36.53 -3.36
N THR A 272 -5.28 36.77 -2.06
CA THR A 272 -4.46 36.20 -0.98
C THR A 272 -4.81 34.78 -0.60
N GLY A 273 -5.92 34.25 -1.13
CA GLY A 273 -6.44 32.91 -0.86
C GLY A 273 -6.96 32.72 0.57
N ILE A 274 -7.56 31.54 0.82
CA ILE A 274 -8.11 31.14 2.10
C ILE A 274 -7.27 30.00 2.66
N VAL A 275 -6.77 30.13 3.89
CA VAL A 275 -6.07 29.05 4.58
C VAL A 275 -7.07 27.95 4.93
N LEU A 276 -6.83 26.76 4.41
CA LEU A 276 -7.65 25.56 4.68
C LEU A 276 -7.08 24.75 5.85
N LYS A 277 -5.74 24.61 5.89
CA LYS A 277 -5.05 23.84 6.92
C LYS A 277 -3.74 24.51 7.27
N THR A 278 -3.39 24.48 8.55
CA THR A 278 -2.03 24.77 9.04
C THR A 278 -1.52 23.64 9.88
N PHE A 279 -0.22 23.37 9.80
CA PHE A 279 0.45 22.27 10.48
C PHE A 279 1.61 22.79 11.31
N ALA A 280 1.68 22.41 12.58
CA ALA A 280 2.81 22.72 13.46
C ALA A 280 3.54 21.44 13.86
N TYR A 281 4.86 21.54 13.97
CA TYR A 281 5.74 20.39 14.20
C TYR A 281 6.48 20.50 15.54
N GLY A 282 6.90 19.34 16.06
CA GLY A 282 7.63 19.26 17.33
C GLY A 282 9.02 19.91 17.23
N SER A 283 9.47 20.45 18.34
CA SER A 283 10.81 21.08 18.44
C SER A 283 11.95 20.05 18.53
N THR A 284 11.70 18.92 19.17
CA THR A 284 12.72 17.87 19.40
C THR A 284 12.82 16.91 18.23
N TRP A 285 11.68 16.38 17.78
CA TRP A 285 11.60 15.57 16.57
C TRP A 285 10.78 16.37 15.54
N LYS A 286 11.51 17.07 14.70
CA LYS A 286 10.94 18.08 13.79
C LYS A 286 9.98 17.53 12.74
N ASP A 287 9.98 16.22 12.50
CA ASP A 287 9.04 15.58 11.57
C ASP A 287 7.74 15.13 12.25
N GLN A 288 7.65 15.16 13.59
CA GLN A 288 6.42 14.83 14.30
C GLN A 288 5.45 15.99 14.24
N LEU A 289 4.26 15.73 13.72
CA LEU A 289 3.15 16.68 13.70
C LEU A 289 2.68 16.93 15.14
N ALA A 290 2.83 18.16 15.62
CA ALA A 290 2.37 18.55 16.95
C ALA A 290 0.90 18.94 16.95
N SER A 291 0.46 19.66 15.91
CA SER A 291 -0.94 20.02 15.76
C SER A 291 -1.30 20.30 14.29
N VAL A 292 -2.60 20.18 13.99
CA VAL A 292 -3.20 20.62 12.74
C VAL A 292 -4.41 21.49 13.05
N THR A 293 -4.54 22.63 12.38
CA THR A 293 -5.74 23.46 12.43
C THR A 293 -6.47 23.38 11.10
N MET A 294 -7.74 23.00 11.13
CA MET A 294 -8.64 22.88 9.97
C MET A 294 -10.00 23.42 10.39
N ASP A 295 -10.64 24.21 9.53
CA ASP A 295 -11.97 24.82 9.78
C ASP A 295 -12.04 25.54 11.15
N GLY A 296 -10.96 26.24 11.52
CA GLY A 296 -10.84 26.96 12.79
C GLY A 296 -10.68 26.07 14.03
N LYS A 297 -10.60 24.73 13.87
CA LYS A 297 -10.42 23.80 14.98
C LYS A 297 -9.00 23.22 15.00
N THR A 298 -8.35 23.24 16.14
CA THR A 298 -7.02 22.67 16.33
C THR A 298 -7.10 21.28 16.97
N ARG A 299 -6.45 20.30 16.35
CA ARG A 299 -6.21 18.97 16.96
C ARG A 299 -4.73 18.84 17.29
N ASN A 300 -4.44 18.28 18.46
CA ASN A 300 -3.08 18.04 18.94
C ASN A 300 -2.73 16.56 18.79
N PHE A 301 -1.44 16.30 18.53
CA PHE A 301 -0.91 14.96 18.26
C PHE A 301 0.14 14.58 19.30
N THR A 302 0.08 13.34 19.77
CA THR A 302 1.10 12.78 20.67
C THR A 302 1.60 11.45 20.13
N TYR A 303 2.85 11.10 20.45
CA TYR A 303 3.53 9.93 19.91
C TYR A 303 4.24 9.15 21.01
N ASP A 304 4.43 7.85 20.79
CA ASP A 304 5.35 7.05 21.58
C ASP A 304 6.83 7.34 21.22
N ALA A 305 7.73 6.71 21.96
CA ALA A 305 9.16 6.90 21.76
C ALA A 305 9.70 6.34 20.44
N ASN A 306 8.93 5.49 19.74
CA ASN A 306 9.25 4.99 18.39
C ASN A 306 8.68 5.88 17.28
N GLY A 307 7.90 6.90 17.63
CA GLY A 307 7.24 7.78 16.69
C GLY A 307 5.91 7.24 16.17
N ASN A 308 5.29 6.32 16.85
CA ASN A 308 3.94 5.90 16.55
C ASN A 308 2.93 6.86 17.15
N LEU A 309 1.89 7.23 16.42
CA LEU A 309 0.84 8.12 16.88
C LEU A 309 0.06 7.50 18.04
N LEU A 310 -0.06 8.20 19.17
CA LEU A 310 -0.85 7.78 20.32
C LEU A 310 -2.22 8.46 20.39
N ASN A 311 -2.29 9.73 19.98
CA ASN A 311 -3.53 10.50 19.97
C ASN A 311 -3.45 11.57 18.87
N ASP A 312 -4.55 11.80 18.16
CA ASP A 312 -4.66 12.82 17.11
C ASP A 312 -5.74 13.88 17.40
N GLY A 313 -6.24 13.91 18.63
CA GLY A 313 -7.34 14.78 19.06
C GLY A 313 -8.73 14.26 18.72
N LYS A 314 -8.84 13.17 17.92
CA LYS A 314 -10.09 12.47 17.60
C LYS A 314 -10.05 11.02 18.10
N TYR A 315 -8.94 10.33 17.87
CA TYR A 315 -8.74 8.93 18.22
C TYR A 315 -7.52 8.74 19.10
N THR A 316 -7.54 7.66 19.88
CA THR A 316 -6.41 7.13 20.66
C THR A 316 -5.98 5.82 20.00
N TYR A 317 -4.66 5.61 19.89
CA TYR A 317 -4.02 4.51 19.19
C TYR A 317 -3.14 3.70 20.15
N SER A 318 -3.17 2.38 20.07
CA SER A 318 -2.19 1.50 20.72
C SER A 318 -1.44 0.67 19.70
N TRP A 319 -0.17 0.38 20.02
CA TRP A 319 0.77 -0.28 19.11
C TRP A 319 1.43 -1.48 19.79
N THR A 320 1.62 -2.54 19.02
CA THR A 320 2.25 -3.78 19.47
C THR A 320 3.49 -4.09 18.64
N LYS A 321 4.42 -4.86 19.21
CA LYS A 321 5.64 -5.36 18.53
C LYS A 321 6.44 -4.26 17.80
N GLY A 322 6.52 -3.10 18.42
CA GLY A 322 7.25 -1.93 17.91
C GLY A 322 6.39 -0.96 17.11
N SER A 323 5.74 -1.37 16.02
CA SER A 323 5.04 -0.47 15.10
C SER A 323 3.78 -1.04 14.43
N LEU A 324 3.25 -2.17 14.91
CA LEU A 324 1.98 -2.71 14.41
C LEU A 324 0.82 -2.05 15.16
N LEU A 325 -0.13 -1.44 14.44
CA LEU A 325 -1.30 -0.82 15.04
C LEU A 325 -2.23 -1.88 15.61
N GLU A 326 -2.40 -1.90 16.92
CA GLU A 326 -3.20 -2.90 17.63
C GLU A 326 -4.65 -2.47 17.79
N LYS A 327 -4.87 -1.20 18.16
CA LYS A 327 -6.20 -0.71 18.48
C LYS A 327 -6.35 0.79 18.20
N VAL A 328 -7.55 1.19 17.77
CA VAL A 328 -7.99 2.58 17.63
C VAL A 328 -9.30 2.73 18.40
N THR A 329 -9.39 3.76 19.25
CA THR A 329 -10.61 4.08 20.02
C THR A 329 -10.90 5.58 20.00
N GLY A 330 -12.15 5.94 20.13
CA GLY A 330 -12.62 7.34 20.24
C GLY A 330 -13.77 7.63 19.31
N ASP A 331 -14.55 8.65 19.61
CA ASP A 331 -15.69 9.10 18.79
C ASP A 331 -16.67 7.95 18.42
N GLY A 332 -16.97 7.07 19.42
CA GLY A 332 -17.83 5.90 19.21
C GLY A 332 -17.19 4.75 18.41
N LEU A 333 -15.92 4.86 18.04
CA LEU A 333 -15.17 3.80 17.36
C LEU A 333 -14.38 2.95 18.37
N GLU A 334 -14.44 1.63 18.18
CA GLU A 334 -13.47 0.66 18.68
C GLU A 334 -13.05 -0.25 17.53
N ALA A 335 -11.81 -0.13 17.07
CA ALA A 335 -11.22 -0.99 16.05
C ALA A 335 -10.01 -1.73 16.62
N VAL A 336 -9.96 -3.06 16.47
CA VAL A 336 -8.88 -3.93 16.92
C VAL A 336 -8.35 -4.70 15.73
N TYR A 337 -7.02 -4.77 15.60
CA TYR A 337 -6.33 -5.40 14.50
C TYR A 337 -5.45 -6.55 14.99
N THR A 338 -5.45 -7.66 14.27
CA THR A 338 -4.56 -8.80 14.56
C THR A 338 -3.64 -9.06 13.37
N TYR A 339 -2.47 -9.59 13.66
CA TYR A 339 -1.40 -9.79 12.67
C TYR A 339 -0.82 -11.19 12.84
N ASP A 340 -0.38 -11.77 11.73
CA ASP A 340 0.45 -12.97 11.74
C ASP A 340 1.90 -12.64 12.20
N ALA A 341 2.72 -13.67 12.26
CA ALA A 341 4.11 -13.53 12.64
C ALA A 341 4.97 -12.69 11.67
N SER A 342 4.52 -12.51 10.44
CA SER A 342 5.17 -11.67 9.43
C SER A 342 4.73 -10.20 9.51
N GLY A 343 3.80 -9.87 10.43
CA GLY A 343 3.23 -8.54 10.57
C GLY A 343 2.16 -8.21 9.52
N ILE A 344 1.63 -9.21 8.83
CA ILE A 344 0.51 -9.04 7.89
C ILE A 344 -0.81 -9.17 8.67
N ARG A 345 -1.72 -8.22 8.45
CA ARG A 345 -3.01 -8.16 9.14
C ARG A 345 -3.89 -9.35 8.77
N THR A 346 -4.30 -10.12 9.76
CA THR A 346 -5.14 -11.33 9.60
C THR A 346 -6.59 -11.10 9.95
N SER A 347 -6.88 -10.09 10.77
CA SER A 347 -8.26 -9.66 10.98
C SER A 347 -8.35 -8.20 11.43
N LYS A 348 -9.55 -7.63 11.32
CA LYS A 348 -9.95 -6.43 12.05
C LYS A 348 -11.33 -6.62 12.67
N LYS A 349 -11.54 -6.07 13.87
CA LYS A 349 -12.84 -6.05 14.54
C LYS A 349 -13.22 -4.60 14.80
N VAL A 350 -14.31 -4.14 14.18
CA VAL A 350 -14.79 -2.76 14.26
C VAL A 350 -16.18 -2.77 14.90
N ASN A 351 -16.31 -2.16 16.08
CA ASN A 351 -17.57 -2.08 16.82
C ASN A 351 -18.29 -3.43 16.91
N GLY A 352 -17.55 -4.52 17.21
CA GLY A 352 -18.06 -5.87 17.30
C GLY A 352 -18.07 -6.66 15.99
N THR A 353 -18.04 -6.02 14.83
CA THR A 353 -18.00 -6.69 13.52
C THR A 353 -16.59 -7.10 13.13
N THR A 354 -16.38 -8.40 12.89
CA THR A 354 -15.07 -8.93 12.47
C THR A 354 -14.99 -9.07 10.95
N THR A 355 -13.88 -8.61 10.38
CA THR A 355 -13.44 -8.94 9.03
C THR A 355 -12.19 -9.83 9.15
N GLU A 356 -12.23 -11.02 8.57
CA GLU A 356 -11.14 -11.99 8.54
C GLU A 356 -10.46 -11.95 7.16
N TYR A 357 -9.13 -12.06 7.13
CA TYR A 357 -8.35 -12.03 5.89
C TYR A 357 -7.68 -13.37 5.63
N LEU A 358 -7.79 -13.87 4.41
CA LEU A 358 -6.95 -14.93 3.89
C LEU A 358 -5.82 -14.29 3.07
N THR A 359 -4.60 -14.50 3.51
CA THR A 359 -3.42 -13.85 2.94
C THR A 359 -2.43 -14.86 2.39
N ALA A 360 -1.78 -14.53 1.27
CA ALA A 360 -0.62 -15.25 0.77
C ALA A 360 0.36 -14.25 0.13
N GLY A 361 1.67 -14.45 0.34
CA GLY A 361 2.70 -13.55 -0.18
C GLY A 361 2.51 -12.08 0.25
N GLY A 362 1.90 -11.86 1.41
CA GLY A 362 1.59 -10.53 1.92
C GLY A 362 0.42 -9.81 1.22
N SER A 363 -0.32 -10.49 0.35
CA SER A 363 -1.53 -9.97 -0.29
C SER A 363 -2.78 -10.60 0.32
N VAL A 364 -3.85 -9.82 0.47
CA VAL A 364 -5.17 -10.34 0.88
C VAL A 364 -5.81 -10.98 -0.35
N LEU A 365 -5.92 -12.29 -0.38
CA LEU A 365 -6.55 -13.03 -1.47
C LEU A 365 -8.07 -13.08 -1.33
N SER A 366 -8.55 -13.07 -0.10
CA SER A 366 -9.97 -13.05 0.22
C SER A 366 -10.21 -12.42 1.58
N GLU A 367 -11.39 -11.87 1.78
CA GLU A 367 -11.84 -11.42 3.09
C GLU A 367 -13.28 -11.85 3.35
N LYS A 368 -13.60 -12.06 4.63
CA LYS A 368 -14.92 -12.41 5.09
C LYS A 368 -15.42 -11.39 6.10
N LYS A 369 -16.56 -10.75 5.80
CA LYS A 369 -17.20 -9.80 6.69
C LYS A 369 -18.68 -10.17 6.83
N ASN A 370 -19.17 -10.31 8.07
CA ASN A 370 -20.57 -10.72 8.32
C ASN A 370 -20.99 -12.00 7.55
N GLY A 371 -20.10 -13.00 7.45
CA GLY A 371 -20.34 -14.23 6.71
C GLY A 371 -20.24 -14.13 5.19
N VAL A 372 -20.08 -12.93 4.63
CA VAL A 372 -19.96 -12.71 3.18
C VAL A 372 -18.51 -12.68 2.77
N TRP A 373 -18.16 -13.50 1.79
CA TRP A 373 -16.84 -13.55 1.21
C TRP A 373 -16.68 -12.58 0.04
N GLN A 374 -15.52 -11.94 -0.03
CA GLN A 374 -15.01 -11.21 -1.20
C GLN A 374 -13.68 -11.83 -1.60
N HIS A 375 -13.44 -12.01 -2.89
CA HIS A 375 -12.21 -12.60 -3.40
C HIS A 375 -11.53 -11.67 -4.40
N TYR A 376 -10.22 -11.62 -4.34
CA TYR A 376 -9.42 -10.74 -5.17
C TYR A 376 -8.60 -11.53 -6.16
N LEU A 377 -8.52 -11.05 -7.39
CA LEU A 377 -7.68 -11.61 -8.44
C LEU A 377 -6.52 -10.65 -8.69
N TYR A 378 -5.32 -11.16 -8.50
CA TYR A 378 -4.07 -10.43 -8.76
C TYR A 378 -3.35 -11.02 -9.96
N ASP A 379 -2.65 -10.17 -10.70
CA ASP A 379 -1.69 -10.62 -11.70
C ASP A 379 -0.36 -11.05 -11.03
N GLY A 380 0.56 -11.56 -11.84
CA GLY A 380 1.87 -12.03 -11.36
C GLY A 380 2.77 -10.94 -10.77
N SER A 381 2.49 -9.65 -11.06
CA SER A 381 3.17 -8.52 -10.45
C SER A 381 2.55 -8.08 -9.10
N GLY A 382 1.48 -8.75 -8.66
CA GLY A 382 0.72 -8.40 -7.46
C GLY A 382 -0.24 -7.23 -7.67
N GLN A 383 -0.54 -6.85 -8.93
CA GLN A 383 -1.52 -5.84 -9.22
C GLN A 383 -2.93 -6.43 -9.17
N LEU A 384 -3.83 -5.77 -8.46
CA LEU A 384 -5.23 -6.16 -8.31
C LEU A 384 -5.99 -5.96 -9.63
N MET A 385 -6.59 -7.02 -10.19
CA MET A 385 -7.26 -7.04 -11.49
C MET A 385 -8.78 -7.10 -11.37
N ALA A 386 -9.31 -7.94 -10.48
CA ALA A 386 -10.74 -8.12 -10.30
C ALA A 386 -11.11 -8.42 -8.85
N ILE A 387 -12.37 -8.19 -8.53
CA ILE A 387 -13.01 -8.61 -7.28
C ILE A 387 -14.24 -9.45 -7.61
N ARG A 388 -14.40 -10.60 -6.93
CA ARG A 388 -15.63 -11.34 -6.88
C ARG A 388 -16.40 -10.93 -5.64
N TYR A 389 -17.56 -10.33 -5.86
CA TYR A 389 -18.41 -9.78 -4.82
C TYR A 389 -19.85 -10.32 -4.99
N LYS A 390 -20.39 -10.97 -3.94
CA LYS A 390 -21.75 -11.57 -3.96
C LYS A 390 -22.00 -12.43 -5.21
N GLY A 391 -21.03 -13.24 -5.60
CA GLY A 391 -21.12 -14.18 -6.73
C GLY A 391 -20.88 -13.59 -8.12
N ALA A 392 -20.69 -12.27 -8.27
CA ALA A 392 -20.41 -11.62 -9.55
C ALA A 392 -18.97 -11.08 -9.59
N ASP A 393 -18.38 -11.02 -10.79
CA ASP A 393 -17.04 -10.52 -11.02
C ASP A 393 -17.07 -9.07 -11.49
N TYR A 394 -16.23 -8.22 -10.87
CA TYR A 394 -16.04 -6.82 -11.22
C TYR A 394 -14.57 -6.53 -11.42
N TYR A 395 -14.24 -5.66 -12.37
CA TYR A 395 -12.86 -5.41 -12.78
C TYR A 395 -12.44 -4.01 -12.41
N TYR A 396 -11.23 -3.89 -11.85
CA TYR A 396 -10.67 -2.60 -11.44
C TYR A 396 -10.22 -1.77 -12.64
N ILE A 397 -10.61 -0.51 -12.63
CA ILE A 397 -10.19 0.53 -13.57
C ILE A 397 -9.23 1.47 -12.85
N ARG A 398 -8.14 1.83 -13.53
CA ARG A 398 -7.12 2.74 -13.00
C ARG A 398 -6.82 3.86 -13.97
N ASN A 399 -6.43 5.01 -13.41
CA ASN A 399 -5.83 6.08 -14.19
C ASN A 399 -4.32 5.83 -14.41
N GLY A 400 -3.64 6.73 -15.13
CA GLY A 400 -2.19 6.63 -15.41
C GLY A 400 -1.30 6.77 -14.17
N LEU A 401 -1.86 7.16 -13.04
CA LEU A 401 -1.19 7.26 -11.74
C LEU A 401 -1.42 6.03 -10.86
N MET A 402 -1.96 4.95 -11.44
CA MET A 402 -2.28 3.67 -10.79
C MET A 402 -3.34 3.75 -9.68
N THR A 403 -4.02 4.88 -9.54
CA THR A 403 -5.16 5.02 -8.62
C THR A 403 -6.36 4.25 -9.19
N ILE A 404 -7.05 3.49 -8.36
CA ILE A 404 -8.31 2.85 -8.72
C ILE A 404 -9.37 3.93 -8.82
N THR A 405 -9.89 4.17 -10.02
CA THR A 405 -10.91 5.17 -10.30
C THR A 405 -12.31 4.59 -10.43
N GLY A 406 -12.43 3.26 -10.48
CA GLY A 406 -13.72 2.62 -10.56
C GLY A 406 -13.68 1.12 -10.74
N LEU A 407 -14.88 0.57 -10.89
CA LEU A 407 -15.14 -0.84 -11.18
C LEU A 407 -16.13 -0.96 -12.33
N VAL A 408 -15.87 -1.88 -13.24
CA VAL A 408 -16.81 -2.27 -14.29
C VAL A 408 -17.31 -3.70 -14.05
N ASP A 409 -18.53 -3.97 -14.48
CA ASP A 409 -19.11 -5.33 -14.46
C ASP A 409 -18.55 -6.22 -15.58
N ALA A 410 -19.04 -7.45 -15.68
CA ALA A 410 -18.65 -8.42 -16.69
C ALA A 410 -19.02 -7.97 -18.13
N ASN A 411 -19.94 -7.03 -18.31
CA ASN A 411 -20.31 -6.46 -19.61
C ASN A 411 -19.49 -5.23 -19.99
N GLY A 412 -18.62 -4.76 -19.07
CA GLY A 412 -17.81 -3.58 -19.26
C GLY A 412 -18.50 -2.27 -18.86
N THR A 413 -19.67 -2.36 -18.23
CA THR A 413 -20.40 -1.19 -17.73
C THR A 413 -19.80 -0.69 -16.43
N ALA A 414 -19.54 0.61 -16.31
CA ALA A 414 -19.08 1.23 -15.08
C ALA A 414 -20.18 1.20 -14.02
N VAL A 415 -19.93 0.53 -12.90
CA VAL A 415 -20.89 0.36 -11.79
C VAL A 415 -20.46 1.08 -10.52
N VAL A 416 -19.17 1.43 -10.40
CA VAL A 416 -18.62 2.26 -9.32
C VAL A 416 -17.59 3.21 -9.91
N ASN A 417 -17.66 4.48 -9.49
CA ASN A 417 -16.61 5.48 -9.74
C ASN A 417 -16.17 6.09 -8.42
N TYR A 418 -14.86 6.25 -8.23
CA TYR A 418 -14.22 6.85 -7.07
C TYR A 418 -13.56 8.17 -7.42
N PHE A 419 -13.77 9.18 -6.61
CA PHE A 419 -13.20 10.51 -6.76
C PHE A 419 -12.34 10.84 -5.54
N TYR A 420 -11.14 11.35 -5.78
CA TYR A 420 -10.16 11.67 -4.73
C TYR A 420 -9.56 13.06 -4.97
N ASP A 421 -9.09 13.67 -3.89
CA ASP A 421 -8.11 14.74 -4.04
C ASP A 421 -6.70 14.16 -4.31
N SER A 422 -5.72 15.02 -4.53
CA SER A 422 -4.33 14.63 -4.82
C SER A 422 -3.65 13.89 -3.65
N TRP A 423 -4.20 13.98 -2.45
CA TRP A 423 -3.68 13.31 -1.25
C TRP A 423 -4.37 11.99 -0.95
N GLY A 424 -5.43 11.67 -1.65
CA GLY A 424 -6.18 10.43 -1.52
C GLY A 424 -7.38 10.53 -0.57
N ASN A 425 -7.78 11.74 -0.15
CA ASN A 425 -9.06 11.89 0.52
C ASN A 425 -10.17 11.48 -0.43
N MET A 426 -11.08 10.63 0.04
CA MET A 426 -12.26 10.21 -0.71
C MET A 426 -13.23 11.38 -0.77
N LEU A 427 -13.48 11.89 -1.97
CA LEU A 427 -14.42 13.00 -2.20
C LEU A 427 -15.83 12.48 -2.48
N ASN A 428 -15.96 11.45 -3.31
CA ASN A 428 -17.26 10.90 -3.69
C ASN A 428 -17.15 9.47 -4.23
N ILE A 429 -18.26 8.72 -4.14
CA ILE A 429 -18.45 7.43 -4.77
C ILE A 429 -19.76 7.49 -5.53
N THR A 430 -19.74 7.23 -6.85
CA THR A 430 -20.93 7.22 -7.70
C THR A 430 -21.07 5.91 -8.47
N GLY A 431 -22.17 5.73 -9.17
CA GLY A 431 -22.50 4.54 -9.95
C GLY A 431 -23.62 3.70 -9.35
N SER A 432 -24.12 2.73 -10.12
CA SER A 432 -25.27 1.90 -9.73
C SER A 432 -25.01 1.03 -8.49
N LEU A 433 -23.75 0.69 -8.21
CA LEU A 433 -23.34 -0.08 -7.03
C LEU A 433 -22.54 0.75 -6.02
N ALA A 434 -22.62 2.08 -6.05
CA ALA A 434 -21.89 2.97 -5.14
C ALA A 434 -22.14 2.65 -3.67
N ALA A 435 -23.41 2.46 -3.28
CA ALA A 435 -23.83 2.21 -1.90
C ALA A 435 -23.51 0.82 -1.37
N SER A 436 -23.19 -0.14 -2.26
CA SER A 436 -22.88 -1.54 -1.91
C SER A 436 -21.42 -1.86 -2.24
N LEU A 437 -21.11 -2.38 -3.44
CA LEU A 437 -19.75 -2.70 -3.86
C LEU A 437 -18.79 -1.52 -3.70
N GLY A 438 -19.24 -0.29 -3.99
CA GLY A 438 -18.43 0.92 -3.88
C GLY A 438 -17.94 1.19 -2.46
N LYS A 439 -18.79 0.93 -1.45
CA LYS A 439 -18.42 1.03 -0.03
C LYS A 439 -17.70 -0.22 0.49
N ASP A 440 -18.17 -1.41 0.07
CA ASP A 440 -17.61 -2.68 0.58
C ASP A 440 -16.23 -3.01 -0.02
N ASN A 441 -15.88 -2.47 -1.21
CA ASN A 441 -14.55 -2.63 -1.77
C ASN A 441 -13.53 -1.74 -1.01
N PRO A 442 -12.53 -2.34 -0.35
CA PRO A 442 -11.55 -1.58 0.41
C PRO A 442 -10.40 -1.01 -0.45
N TYR A 443 -10.17 -1.56 -1.65
CA TYR A 443 -9.05 -1.12 -2.48
C TYR A 443 -9.40 0.14 -3.27
N ARG A 444 -8.70 1.24 -2.99
CA ARG A 444 -9.04 2.58 -3.53
C ARG A 444 -7.81 3.33 -4.04
N PHE A 445 -7.47 4.47 -3.46
CA PHE A 445 -6.36 5.32 -3.88
C PHE A 445 -5.04 4.56 -3.96
N LYS A 446 -4.36 4.60 -5.11
CA LYS A 446 -3.12 3.86 -5.41
C LYS A 446 -3.22 2.33 -5.24
N GLY A 447 -4.44 1.78 -5.17
CA GLY A 447 -4.66 0.37 -4.88
C GLY A 447 -4.39 -0.03 -3.43
N TYR A 448 -4.31 0.92 -2.51
CA TYR A 448 -4.15 0.64 -1.08
C TYR A 448 -5.47 0.24 -0.43
N TYR A 449 -5.37 -0.51 0.65
CA TYR A 449 -6.50 -0.96 1.45
C TYR A 449 -7.00 0.19 2.35
N TYR A 450 -8.21 0.67 2.12
CA TYR A 450 -8.83 1.75 2.88
C TYR A 450 -9.64 1.20 4.04
N ASP A 451 -9.35 1.65 5.25
CA ASP A 451 -10.09 1.38 6.47
C ASP A 451 -11.14 2.50 6.65
N GLU A 452 -12.38 2.22 6.25
CA GLU A 452 -13.49 3.17 6.24
C GLU A 452 -13.74 3.79 7.62
N GLU A 453 -13.57 3.00 8.68
CA GLU A 453 -13.80 3.39 10.07
C GLU A 453 -12.86 4.49 10.58
N THR A 454 -11.62 4.52 10.06
CA THR A 454 -10.59 5.48 10.47
C THR A 454 -10.28 6.51 9.39
N GLY A 455 -10.69 6.26 8.15
CA GLY A 455 -10.30 7.05 6.99
C GLY A 455 -8.82 6.88 6.60
N MET A 456 -8.13 5.86 7.11
CA MET A 456 -6.73 5.59 6.81
C MET A 456 -6.55 4.54 5.73
N TYR A 457 -5.43 4.60 5.02
CA TYR A 457 -4.96 3.54 4.13
C TYR A 457 -3.97 2.64 4.86
N TYR A 458 -4.21 1.32 4.85
CA TYR A 458 -3.27 0.32 5.34
C TYR A 458 -2.31 -0.09 4.22
N LEU A 459 -1.01 0.15 4.43
CA LEU A 459 0.08 -0.15 3.51
C LEU A 459 0.98 -1.27 4.04
N LYS A 460 0.41 -2.28 4.69
CA LYS A 460 1.07 -3.43 5.35
C LYS A 460 1.91 -3.00 6.57
N SER A 461 3.04 -2.32 6.37
CA SER A 461 3.93 -1.89 7.46
C SER A 461 3.52 -0.57 8.13
N ARG A 462 2.72 0.26 7.46
CA ARG A 462 2.32 1.59 7.93
C ARG A 462 0.89 1.93 7.58
N TYR A 463 0.35 2.94 8.26
CA TYR A 463 -0.94 3.55 7.94
C TYR A 463 -0.73 4.98 7.45
N TYR A 464 -1.38 5.32 6.33
CA TYR A 464 -1.36 6.66 5.74
C TYR A 464 -2.70 7.35 6.01
N GLN A 465 -2.65 8.57 6.59
CA GLN A 465 -3.83 9.39 6.84
C GLN A 465 -3.91 10.53 5.81
N PRO A 466 -4.81 10.44 4.83
CA PRO A 466 -4.88 11.43 3.74
C PRO A 466 -5.33 12.81 4.24
N GLU A 467 -6.14 12.90 5.30
CA GLU A 467 -6.60 14.16 5.88
C GLU A 467 -5.43 15.06 6.34
N ILE A 468 -4.38 14.45 6.88
CA ILE A 468 -3.16 15.15 7.32
C ILE A 468 -1.97 14.93 6.37
N CYS A 469 -2.21 14.30 5.20
CA CYS A 469 -1.25 14.14 4.11
C CYS A 469 0.03 13.36 4.50
N ARG A 470 -0.04 12.43 5.49
CA ARG A 470 1.16 11.77 6.00
C ARG A 470 0.90 10.39 6.63
N PHE A 471 1.99 9.66 6.89
CA PHE A 471 1.95 8.45 7.69
C PHE A 471 1.73 8.77 9.17
N VAL A 472 1.06 7.86 9.90
CA VAL A 472 0.79 8.00 11.34
C VAL A 472 1.87 7.34 12.21
N SER A 473 2.84 6.67 11.61
CA SER A 473 4.02 6.09 12.27
C SER A 473 5.29 6.41 11.51
N ALA A 474 6.41 6.49 12.23
CA ALA A 474 7.71 6.74 11.66
C ALA A 474 8.17 5.57 10.77
N ASP A 475 8.92 5.86 9.71
CA ASP A 475 9.58 4.84 8.90
C ASP A 475 10.76 4.25 9.66
N VAL A 476 10.75 2.95 9.89
CA VAL A 476 11.88 2.24 10.53
C VAL A 476 13.04 2.01 9.56
N TYR A 477 12.81 2.15 8.26
CA TYR A 477 13.83 2.03 7.21
C TYR A 477 14.30 3.42 6.78
N ILE A 478 15.21 4.00 7.53
CA ILE A 478 15.88 5.26 7.12
C ILE A 478 16.77 4.94 5.92
N THR A 479 16.45 5.49 4.77
CA THR A 479 17.38 5.49 3.63
C THR A 479 18.44 6.56 3.86
N THR A 480 19.70 6.18 3.70
CA THR A 480 20.86 7.10 3.76
C THR A 480 21.03 7.91 2.47
N GLU A 481 20.00 8.04 1.65
CA GLU A 481 20.03 8.88 0.47
C GLU A 481 20.15 10.35 0.86
N LEU A 482 21.08 11.05 0.25
CA LEU A 482 21.48 12.45 0.51
C LEU A 482 20.41 13.51 0.11
N ASN A 483 19.13 13.13 -0.02
CA ASN A 483 18.07 14.07 -0.34
C ASN A 483 17.10 14.27 0.84
N MET A 484 16.65 15.50 1.04
CA MET A 484 15.81 15.90 2.18
C MET A 484 14.55 15.05 2.34
N ASN A 485 13.94 14.58 1.24
CA ASN A 485 12.75 13.72 1.28
C ASN A 485 13.03 12.28 1.75
N GLY A 486 14.30 11.84 1.75
CA GLY A 486 14.72 10.54 2.29
C GLY A 486 14.88 10.53 3.80
N SER A 487 14.99 11.70 4.43
CA SER A 487 15.20 11.87 5.87
C SER A 487 13.91 12.12 6.65
N ASN A 488 12.82 12.57 6.01
CA ASN A 488 11.53 12.76 6.68
C ASN A 488 10.82 11.42 6.85
N MET A 489 10.72 10.95 8.10
CA MET A 489 10.24 9.61 8.44
C MET A 489 8.71 9.44 8.31
N TYR A 490 7.96 10.52 8.19
CA TYR A 490 6.49 10.48 8.07
C TYR A 490 6.01 10.93 6.69
N SER A 491 6.91 11.45 5.85
CA SER A 491 6.51 11.87 4.52
C SER A 491 6.27 10.64 3.63
N ARG A 492 5.27 10.74 2.80
CA ARG A 492 5.15 9.88 1.64
C ARG A 492 6.17 10.39 0.64
N LYS A 493 7.13 9.56 0.23
CA LYS A 493 8.11 9.92 -0.80
C LYS A 493 7.36 10.27 -2.09
N TYR A 494 7.20 11.57 -2.36
CA TYR A 494 6.61 12.09 -3.62
C TYR A 494 7.61 12.08 -4.77
N ARG A 495 8.63 11.22 -4.72
CA ARG A 495 9.41 10.96 -5.90
C ARG A 495 8.59 10.13 -6.86
N LYS A 496 8.04 10.85 -7.82
CA LYS A 496 7.24 10.39 -8.96
C LYS A 496 5.84 9.91 -8.54
N PHE A 497 4.85 10.67 -8.91
CA PHE A 497 3.49 10.19 -9.14
C PHE A 497 3.48 8.94 -10.04
N ILE A 498 4.66 8.52 -10.53
CA ILE A 498 4.89 7.43 -11.46
C ILE A 498 6.16 6.68 -11.07
N ASN A 499 6.15 5.91 -9.98
CA ASN A 499 6.97 4.70 -9.90
C ASN A 499 6.12 3.59 -9.28
N ILE A 500 5.74 2.67 -10.15
CA ILE A 500 4.90 1.50 -9.94
C ILE A 500 5.63 0.44 -9.08
N PHE A 501 6.90 0.64 -8.73
CA PHE A 501 7.77 -0.35 -8.10
C PHE A 501 8.57 0.20 -6.92
N ASP A 502 7.91 0.74 -5.89
CA ASP A 502 8.51 0.73 -4.56
C ASP A 502 8.02 -0.55 -3.84
N ARG A 503 8.81 -1.62 -4.01
CA ARG A 503 8.78 -2.83 -3.17
C ARG A 503 9.58 -2.59 -1.91
#